data_74ade13a1150c87d87ff590024d45968
#
_entry.id   74ade13a1150c87d87ff590024d45968
#
_cell.length_a   1.000
_cell.length_b   1.000
_cell.length_c   1.000
_cell.angle_alpha   90.00
_cell.angle_beta   90.00
_cell.angle_gamma   90.00
#
_symmetry.space_group_name_H-M   'P 1'
#
loop_
_entity.id
_entity.type
_entity.pdbx_description
1 polymer ?
#
loop_
_entity_poly.entity_id
_entity_poly.type
_entity_poly.pdbx_seq_one_letter_code
_entity_poly.pdbx_strand_id
1 'polypeptide(L)'
;AELDEAQRLREEAQSLLAEYERKRREAEDEAKQMVEHAKVEAERHANNAKQALEETMRRREEAAMQRIQQAETDALREVRETAASLAVQATAQLIRENLDEARADTMIERSIREMSEKLH
;
A
#
# COMPACT_ATOMS: atom_id res chain seq x y z
N ALA A 1 65.08 14.14 -50.84
CA ALA A 1 66.23 14.26 -50.04
C ALA A 1 65.86 14.58 -48.59
N GLU A 2 66.78 14.99 -47.75
CA GLU A 2 66.54 15.15 -46.30
C GLU A 2 65.44 16.18 -45.95
N LEU A 3 65.37 17.26 -46.72
CA LEU A 3 64.32 18.31 -46.50
C LEU A 3 62.91 17.84 -46.76
N ASP A 4 62.75 16.97 -47.78
CA ASP A 4 61.44 16.40 -48.12
C ASP A 4 60.94 15.39 -47.05
N GLU A 5 61.87 14.59 -46.52
CA GLU A 5 61.59 13.68 -45.42
C GLU A 5 61.25 14.42 -44.13
N ALA A 6 61.97 15.49 -43.79
CA ALA A 6 61.70 16.32 -42.62
C ALA A 6 60.37 17.01 -42.75
N GLN A 7 60.03 17.52 -43.93
CA GLN A 7 58.71 18.14 -44.18
C GLN A 7 57.55 17.12 -44.12
N ARG A 8 57.73 15.93 -44.64
CA ARG A 8 56.74 14.85 -44.55
C ARG A 8 56.50 14.44 -43.10
N LEU A 9 57.52 14.25 -42.30
CA LEU A 9 57.42 13.95 -40.88
C LEU A 9 56.69 15.04 -40.11
N ARG A 10 56.96 16.31 -40.46
CA ARG A 10 56.28 17.44 -39.85
C ARG A 10 54.80 17.47 -40.17
N GLU A 11 54.42 17.20 -41.43
CA GLU A 11 53.03 17.13 -41.88
C GLU A 11 52.30 15.95 -41.23
N GLU A 12 52.95 14.78 -41.13
CA GLU A 12 52.41 13.63 -40.42
C GLU A 12 52.17 13.90 -38.93
N ALA A 13 53.17 14.56 -38.31
CA ALA A 13 53.03 14.93 -36.91
C ALA A 13 51.89 15.94 -36.66
N GLN A 14 51.71 16.93 -37.54
CA GLN A 14 50.62 17.88 -37.48
C GLN A 14 49.28 17.20 -37.71
N SER A 15 49.19 16.25 -38.65
CA SER A 15 48.01 15.47 -38.94
C SER A 15 47.61 14.59 -37.74
N LEU A 16 48.56 13.92 -37.13
CA LEU A 16 48.38 13.12 -35.93
C LEU A 16 47.90 13.96 -34.75
N LEU A 17 48.48 15.15 -34.57
CA LEU A 17 48.06 16.04 -33.50
C LEU A 17 46.64 16.52 -33.70
N ALA A 18 46.25 16.91 -34.92
CA ALA A 18 44.90 17.32 -35.25
C ALA A 18 43.90 16.20 -35.02
N GLU A 19 44.26 14.97 -35.40
CA GLU A 19 43.42 13.75 -35.19
C GLU A 19 43.27 13.44 -33.70
N TYR A 20 44.36 13.56 -32.95
CA TYR A 20 44.32 13.38 -31.48
C TYR A 20 43.42 14.41 -30.81
N GLU A 21 43.51 15.71 -31.15
CA GLU A 21 42.65 16.74 -30.61
C GLU A 21 41.19 16.53 -30.96
N ARG A 22 40.87 16.09 -32.17
CA ARG A 22 39.53 15.77 -32.59
C ARG A 22 38.98 14.61 -31.78
N LYS A 23 39.70 13.53 -31.61
CA LYS A 23 39.32 12.36 -30.80
C LYS A 23 39.15 12.76 -29.33
N ARG A 24 39.98 13.62 -28.82
CA ARG A 24 39.85 14.13 -27.46
C ARG A 24 38.56 14.91 -27.26
N ARG A 25 38.18 15.78 -28.21
CA ARG A 25 36.92 16.52 -28.16
C ARG A 25 35.71 15.58 -28.24
N GLU A 26 35.77 14.61 -29.14
CA GLU A 26 34.71 13.62 -29.28
C GLU A 26 34.54 12.83 -27.98
N ALA A 27 35.64 12.41 -27.36
CA ALA A 27 35.59 11.70 -26.09
C ALA A 27 35.05 12.56 -24.95
N GLU A 28 35.40 13.84 -24.89
CA GLU A 28 34.84 14.77 -23.92
C GLU A 28 33.35 14.98 -24.13
N ASP A 29 32.89 15.12 -25.36
CA ASP A 29 31.47 15.26 -25.69
C ASP A 29 30.68 14.01 -25.36
N GLU A 30 31.21 12.83 -25.67
CA GLU A 30 30.63 11.55 -25.29
C GLU A 30 30.52 11.43 -23.78
N ALA A 31 31.57 11.79 -23.05
CA ALA A 31 31.58 11.76 -21.60
C ALA A 31 30.50 12.68 -21.00
N LYS A 32 30.37 13.90 -21.54
CA LYS A 32 29.32 14.84 -21.14
C LYS A 32 27.93 14.31 -21.41
N GLN A 33 27.72 13.71 -22.59
CA GLN A 33 26.44 13.08 -22.94
C GLN A 33 26.11 11.92 -22.03
N MET A 34 27.11 11.10 -21.68
CA MET A 34 26.92 9.99 -20.74
C MET A 34 26.52 10.47 -19.35
N VAL A 35 27.16 11.53 -18.85
CA VAL A 35 26.82 12.13 -17.56
C VAL A 35 25.40 12.70 -17.59
N GLU A 36 25.06 13.43 -18.65
CA GLU A 36 23.73 14.01 -18.82
C GLU A 36 22.64 12.94 -18.90
N HIS A 37 22.89 11.91 -19.69
CA HIS A 37 21.99 10.78 -19.80
C HIS A 37 21.82 10.06 -18.45
N ALA A 38 22.91 9.85 -17.71
CA ALA A 38 22.86 9.23 -16.39
C ALA A 38 22.05 10.08 -15.39
N LYS A 39 22.16 11.41 -15.45
CA LYS A 39 21.35 12.31 -14.64
C LYS A 39 19.88 12.20 -14.94
N VAL A 40 19.51 12.21 -16.22
CA VAL A 40 18.12 12.09 -16.67
C VAL A 40 17.53 10.73 -16.23
N GLU A 41 18.30 9.66 -16.42
CA GLU A 41 17.88 8.32 -15.97
C GLU A 41 17.72 8.24 -14.45
N ALA A 42 18.65 8.84 -13.69
CA ALA A 42 18.57 8.86 -12.24
C ALA A 42 17.32 9.63 -11.76
N GLU A 43 17.01 10.78 -12.36
CA GLU A 43 15.80 11.55 -12.06
C GLU A 43 14.53 10.76 -12.38
N ARG A 44 14.52 10.08 -13.53
CA ARG A 44 13.39 9.25 -13.93
C ARG A 44 13.16 8.10 -12.94
N HIS A 45 14.24 7.42 -12.54
CA HIS A 45 14.16 6.36 -11.54
C HIS A 45 13.66 6.88 -10.19
N ALA A 46 14.17 8.02 -9.75
CA ALA A 46 13.75 8.64 -8.50
C ALA A 46 12.26 9.01 -8.53
N ASN A 47 11.78 9.59 -9.62
CA ASN A 47 10.38 9.96 -9.79
C ASN A 47 9.48 8.73 -9.84
N ASN A 48 9.88 7.69 -10.56
CA ASN A 48 9.14 6.44 -10.63
C ASN A 48 9.06 5.74 -9.27
N ALA A 49 10.17 5.72 -8.53
CA ALA A 49 10.22 5.17 -7.18
C ALA A 49 9.32 5.94 -6.21
N LYS A 50 9.31 7.27 -6.32
CA LYS A 50 8.45 8.15 -5.52
C LYS A 50 6.97 7.88 -5.81
N GLN A 51 6.59 7.79 -7.08
CA GLN A 51 5.20 7.50 -7.47
C GLN A 51 4.76 6.11 -7.00
N ALA A 52 5.63 5.11 -7.14
CA ALA A 52 5.35 3.76 -6.68
C ALA A 52 5.17 3.70 -5.16
N LEU A 53 5.99 4.46 -4.43
CA LEU A 53 5.87 4.57 -2.97
C LEU A 53 4.57 5.25 -2.56
N GLU A 54 4.22 6.38 -3.19
CA GLU A 54 2.97 7.09 -2.91
C GLU A 54 1.75 6.21 -3.16
N GLU A 55 1.74 5.46 -4.23
CA GLU A 55 0.65 4.53 -4.55
C GLU A 55 0.57 3.37 -3.54
N THR A 56 1.71 2.83 -3.14
CA THR A 56 1.78 1.79 -2.12
C THR A 56 1.25 2.30 -0.79
N MET A 57 1.65 3.50 -0.39
CA MET A 57 1.17 4.13 0.84
C MET A 57 -0.34 4.36 0.81
N ARG A 58 -0.86 4.85 -0.32
CA ARG A 58 -2.30 5.04 -0.50
C ARG A 58 -3.07 3.72 -0.36
N ARG A 59 -2.60 2.67 -0.97
CA ARG A 59 -3.22 1.33 -0.86
C ARG A 59 -3.19 0.79 0.57
N ARG A 60 -2.08 1.00 1.27
CA ARG A 60 -1.96 0.59 2.68
C ARG A 60 -2.89 1.39 3.58
N GLU A 61 -3.02 2.68 3.34
CA GLU A 61 -3.93 3.55 4.07
C GLU A 61 -5.38 3.14 3.86
N GLU A 62 -5.79 2.89 2.61
CA GLU A 62 -7.13 2.38 2.30
C GLU A 62 -7.40 1.02 2.96
N ALA A 63 -6.43 0.11 2.89
CA ALA A 63 -6.56 -1.19 3.54
C ALA A 63 -6.67 -1.07 5.06
N ALA A 64 -5.91 -0.16 5.68
CA ALA A 64 -6.00 0.11 7.11
C ALA A 64 -7.36 0.70 7.49
N MET A 65 -7.88 1.64 6.70
CA MET A 65 -9.21 2.22 6.89
C MET A 65 -10.31 1.16 6.81
N GLN A 66 -10.23 0.26 5.83
CA GLN A 66 -11.18 -0.84 5.70
C GLN A 66 -11.13 -1.80 6.89
N ARG A 67 -9.93 -2.08 7.41
CA ARG A 67 -9.77 -2.91 8.62
C ARG A 67 -10.39 -2.25 9.84
N ILE A 68 -10.21 -0.95 9.99
CA ILE A 68 -10.81 -0.17 11.08
C ILE A 68 -12.32 -0.22 10.99
N GLN A 69 -12.89 0.02 9.81
CA GLN A 69 -14.34 -0.05 9.60
C GLN A 69 -14.89 -1.44 9.88
N GLN A 70 -14.18 -2.47 9.46
CA GLN A 70 -14.58 -3.85 9.73
C GLN A 70 -14.52 -4.16 11.23
N ALA A 71 -13.47 -3.72 11.92
CA ALA A 71 -13.32 -3.89 13.36
C ALA A 71 -14.42 -3.15 14.13
N GLU A 72 -14.79 -1.93 13.71
CA GLU A 72 -15.89 -1.18 14.29
C GLU A 72 -17.22 -1.89 14.11
N THR A 73 -17.49 -2.41 12.91
CA THR A 73 -18.71 -3.16 12.63
C THR A 73 -18.80 -4.42 13.48
N ASP A 74 -17.70 -5.15 13.59
CA ASP A 74 -17.62 -6.37 14.38
C ASP A 74 -17.80 -6.07 15.87
N ALA A 75 -17.17 -5.00 16.36
CA ALA A 75 -17.30 -4.56 17.76
C ALA A 75 -18.73 -4.15 18.09
N LEU A 76 -19.39 -3.41 17.20
CA LEU A 76 -20.81 -3.03 17.39
C LEU A 76 -21.73 -4.26 17.40
N ARG A 77 -21.47 -5.21 16.54
CA ARG A 77 -22.23 -6.46 16.51
C ARG A 77 -22.06 -7.22 17.83
N GLU A 78 -20.84 -7.34 18.30
CA GLU A 78 -20.54 -8.03 19.56
C GLU A 78 -21.19 -7.35 20.75
N VAL A 79 -21.16 -6.02 20.82
CA VAL A 79 -21.83 -5.23 21.86
C VAL A 79 -23.35 -5.45 21.82
N ARG A 80 -23.96 -5.44 20.63
CA ARG A 80 -25.39 -5.68 20.46
C ARG A 80 -25.78 -7.09 20.88
N GLU A 81 -25.02 -8.09 20.51
CA GLU A 81 -25.25 -9.48 20.90
C GLU A 81 -25.13 -9.68 22.41
N THR A 82 -24.12 -9.08 23.00
CA THR A 82 -23.91 -9.11 24.46
C THR A 82 -25.04 -8.40 25.19
N ALA A 83 -25.45 -7.22 24.74
CA ALA A 83 -26.55 -6.47 25.33
C ALA A 83 -27.87 -7.23 25.22
N ALA A 84 -28.14 -7.85 24.06
CA ALA A 84 -29.34 -8.66 23.88
C ALA A 84 -29.34 -9.89 24.80
N SER A 85 -28.21 -10.56 24.93
CA SER A 85 -28.04 -11.71 25.82
C SER A 85 -28.25 -11.32 27.27
N LEU A 86 -27.66 -10.20 27.71
CA LEU A 86 -27.84 -9.69 29.09
C LEU A 86 -29.30 -9.30 29.36
N ALA A 87 -29.98 -8.68 28.41
CA ALA A 87 -31.38 -8.29 28.52
C ALA A 87 -32.28 -9.53 28.71
N VAL A 88 -32.02 -10.56 27.92
CA VAL A 88 -32.78 -11.84 28.07
C VAL A 88 -32.52 -12.51 29.42
N GLN A 89 -31.27 -12.55 29.87
CA GLN A 89 -30.88 -13.09 31.18
C GLN A 89 -31.51 -12.32 32.33
N ALA A 90 -31.48 -10.99 32.27
CA ALA A 90 -32.06 -10.11 33.29
C ALA A 90 -33.57 -10.29 33.36
N THR A 91 -34.26 -10.39 32.23
CA THR A 91 -35.70 -10.61 32.15
C THR A 91 -36.05 -11.97 32.74
N ALA A 92 -35.31 -13.01 32.39
CA ALA A 92 -35.52 -14.37 32.93
C ALA A 92 -35.33 -14.39 34.45
N GLN A 93 -34.32 -13.71 34.96
CA GLN A 93 -34.04 -13.62 36.40
C GLN A 93 -35.12 -12.85 37.14
N LEU A 94 -35.63 -11.73 36.60
CA LEU A 94 -36.74 -10.98 37.18
C LEU A 94 -38.04 -11.82 37.28
N ILE A 95 -38.33 -12.58 36.25
CA ILE A 95 -39.48 -13.48 36.23
C ILE A 95 -39.35 -14.55 37.32
N ARG A 96 -38.15 -15.12 37.47
CA ARG A 96 -37.87 -16.13 38.50
C ARG A 96 -37.97 -15.59 39.93
N GLU A 97 -37.50 -14.37 40.15
CA GLU A 97 -37.53 -13.73 41.48
C GLU A 97 -38.92 -13.27 41.90
N ASN A 98 -39.73 -12.79 40.94
CA ASN A 98 -41.03 -12.18 41.26
C ASN A 98 -42.22 -13.15 41.16
N LEU A 99 -42.03 -14.36 40.65
CA LEU A 99 -43.05 -15.36 40.49
C LEU A 99 -42.69 -16.65 41.23
N ASP A 100 -43.69 -17.38 41.79
CA ASP A 100 -43.49 -18.76 42.22
C ASP A 100 -42.86 -19.57 41.09
N GLU A 101 -41.97 -20.50 41.41
CA GLU A 101 -41.31 -21.37 40.47
C GLU A 101 -42.32 -22.04 39.49
N ALA A 102 -43.47 -22.49 40.02
CA ALA A 102 -44.54 -23.09 39.22
C ALA A 102 -45.18 -22.08 38.26
N ARG A 103 -45.35 -20.82 38.67
CA ARG A 103 -45.88 -19.75 37.81
C ARG A 103 -44.90 -19.33 36.72
N ALA A 104 -43.60 -19.22 37.06
CA ALA A 104 -42.56 -18.89 36.11
C ALA A 104 -42.45 -19.95 35.02
N ASP A 105 -42.44 -21.23 35.39
CA ASP A 105 -42.39 -22.33 34.44
C ASP A 105 -43.62 -22.36 33.57
N THR A 106 -44.80 -22.11 34.13
CA THR A 106 -46.07 -22.06 33.39
C THR A 106 -46.08 -20.92 32.38
N MET A 107 -45.58 -19.73 32.78
CA MET A 107 -45.46 -18.57 31.87
C MET A 107 -44.45 -18.80 30.75
N ILE A 108 -43.33 -19.38 31.06
CA ILE A 108 -42.29 -19.70 30.07
C ILE A 108 -42.83 -20.75 29.08
N GLU A 109 -43.46 -21.80 29.54
CA GLU A 109 -44.10 -22.79 28.70
C GLU A 109 -45.22 -22.22 27.81
N ARG A 110 -46.02 -21.30 28.37
CA ARG A 110 -47.08 -20.60 27.63
C ARG A 110 -46.45 -19.70 26.54
N SER A 111 -45.39 -18.96 26.86
CA SER A 111 -44.71 -18.11 25.90
C SER A 111 -44.08 -18.92 24.76
N ILE A 112 -43.51 -20.07 25.09
CA ILE A 112 -42.94 -20.98 24.08
C ILE A 112 -44.04 -21.56 23.19
N ARG A 113 -45.21 -21.94 23.75
CA ARG A 113 -46.35 -22.40 22.96
C ARG A 113 -46.91 -21.32 22.05
N GLU A 114 -47.05 -20.07 22.55
CA GLU A 114 -47.54 -18.95 21.76
C GLU A 114 -46.58 -18.61 20.62
N MET A 115 -45.26 -18.65 20.83
CA MET A 115 -44.27 -18.49 19.78
C MET A 115 -44.37 -19.64 18.77
N SER A 116 -44.50 -20.85 19.21
CA SER A 116 -44.66 -22.03 18.36
C SER A 116 -45.92 -21.97 17.48
N GLU A 117 -47.05 -21.50 18.05
CA GLU A 117 -48.31 -21.31 17.32
C GLU A 117 -48.23 -20.17 16.31
N LYS A 118 -47.55 -19.06 16.65
CA LYS A 118 -47.37 -17.92 15.74
C LYS A 118 -46.41 -18.20 14.60
N LEU A 119 -45.50 -19.16 14.74
CA LEU A 119 -44.54 -19.56 13.71
C LEU A 119 -45.12 -20.55 12.70
N HIS A 120 -46.27 -21.08 12.98
CA HIS A 120 -47.06 -21.86 12.04
C HIS A 120 -48.06 -20.99 11.31
#